data_4a49f90bc531dd0aee23a176a474f488
#
_entry.id   4a49f90bc531dd0aee23a176a474f488
#
_cell.length_a   1.000
_cell.length_b   1.000
_cell.length_c   1.000
_cell.angle_alpha   90.00
_cell.angle_beta   90.00
_cell.angle_gamma   90.00
#
_symmetry.space_group_name_H-M   'P 1'
#
loop_
_entity.id
_entity.type
_entity.pdbx_description
1 polymer ?
#
loop_
_entity_poly.entity_id
_entity_poly.type
_entity_poly.pdbx_seq_one_letter_code
_entity_poly.pdbx_strand_id
1 'polypeptide(L)'
;MTDIVTHNDPIATIGMDLGKRSFHLIGMDARGKVIMRQQLSRGRLERHMANLQPCLVGIEACAGAHHIGRRLSAFGHNVRLIPGQYVKPFRKGQKNDYRDAEAIAEAVQRPTMRFVPIKSAEQLDLQALHRIRSRLVGHRTAVINQLRSFLLECGVIVPQGPARLREILPSVLAQRTDVLSPRMVRLGAGARPDCEV
;
A
#
# COMPACT_ATOMS: atom_id res chain seq x y z
N MET A 1 -14.96 13.55 22.16
CA MET A 1 -15.15 12.97 23.51
C MET A 1 -13.96 12.05 23.76
N THR A 2 -13.11 12.45 24.67
CA THR A 2 -11.86 11.73 25.01
C THR A 2 -12.16 10.88 26.23
N ASP A 3 -12.53 9.62 26.03
CA ASP A 3 -12.71 8.68 27.14
C ASP A 3 -11.34 8.24 27.64
N ILE A 4 -10.83 8.99 28.61
CA ILE A 4 -9.64 8.61 29.38
C ILE A 4 -10.12 7.65 30.46
N VAL A 5 -9.93 6.36 30.26
CA VAL A 5 -10.03 5.38 31.37
C VAL A 5 -8.69 5.41 32.10
N THR A 6 -8.62 6.20 33.15
CA THR A 6 -7.46 6.24 34.05
C THR A 6 -7.46 5.01 34.96
N HIS A 7 -6.78 3.97 34.54
CA HIS A 7 -6.26 2.94 35.43
C HIS A 7 -4.78 3.23 35.68
N ASN A 8 -4.33 3.05 36.94
CA ASN A 8 -2.95 3.29 37.36
C ASN A 8 -1.96 2.21 36.84
N ASP A 9 -2.43 1.29 36.03
CA ASP A 9 -1.63 0.20 35.47
C ASP A 9 -0.84 0.69 34.23
N PRO A 10 0.43 0.29 34.10
CA PRO A 10 1.24 0.68 32.95
C PRO A 10 0.70 0.04 31.65
N ILE A 11 0.75 0.80 30.56
CA ILE A 11 0.39 0.30 29.23
C ILE A 11 1.46 -0.68 28.76
N ALA A 12 1.10 -1.94 28.61
CA ALA A 12 2.00 -2.99 28.10
C ALA A 12 1.94 -3.09 26.57
N THR A 13 0.74 -2.92 25.98
CA THR A 13 0.53 -3.07 24.53
C THR A 13 -0.36 -1.96 24.01
N ILE A 14 -0.01 -1.42 22.82
CA ILE A 14 -0.85 -0.49 22.07
C ILE A 14 -1.16 -1.11 20.70
N GLY A 15 -2.44 -1.16 20.35
CA GLY A 15 -2.89 -1.35 18.98
C GLY A 15 -3.22 -0.01 18.35
N MET A 16 -2.72 0.22 17.15
CA MET A 16 -2.89 1.49 16.45
C MET A 16 -3.45 1.27 15.06
N ASP A 17 -4.64 1.80 14.81
CA ASP A 17 -5.22 1.91 13.47
C ASP A 17 -4.84 3.26 12.84
N LEU A 18 -4.27 3.20 11.63
CA LEU A 18 -3.75 4.37 10.92
C LEU A 18 -4.77 4.93 9.94
N GLY A 19 -5.47 5.98 10.33
CA GLY A 19 -6.25 6.78 9.41
C GLY A 19 -5.41 7.85 8.66
N LYS A 20 -5.99 8.45 7.63
CA LYS A 20 -5.30 9.52 6.86
C LYS A 20 -5.03 10.77 7.71
N ARG A 21 -5.95 11.15 8.59
CA ARG A 21 -5.89 12.38 9.40
C ARG A 21 -5.82 12.12 10.90
N SER A 22 -6.37 11.02 11.36
CA SER A 22 -6.43 10.63 12.76
C SER A 22 -6.04 9.17 12.94
N PHE A 23 -5.53 8.87 14.11
CA PHE A 23 -5.13 7.54 14.54
C PHE A 23 -5.98 7.13 15.72
N HIS A 24 -6.46 5.88 15.72
CA HIS A 24 -7.18 5.31 16.85
C HIS A 24 -6.23 4.37 17.60
N LEU A 25 -6.11 4.61 18.90
CA LEU A 25 -5.22 3.88 19.79
C LEU A 25 -6.04 3.16 20.86
N ILE A 26 -5.72 1.90 21.07
CA ILE A 26 -6.19 1.10 22.19
C ILE A 26 -4.96 0.67 22.97
N GLY A 27 -4.87 1.09 24.24
CA GLY A 27 -3.84 0.64 25.17
C GLY A 27 -4.38 -0.45 26.09
N MET A 28 -3.60 -1.52 26.24
CA MET A 28 -3.90 -2.65 27.12
C MET A 28 -2.83 -2.79 28.20
N ASP A 29 -3.23 -3.24 29.37
CA ASP A 29 -2.32 -3.66 30.44
C ASP A 29 -1.68 -5.03 30.14
N ALA A 30 -0.85 -5.53 31.04
CA ALA A 30 -0.18 -6.82 30.90
C ALA A 30 -1.15 -8.02 30.91
N ARG A 31 -2.39 -7.82 31.37
CA ARG A 31 -3.46 -8.84 31.40
C ARG A 31 -4.33 -8.80 30.16
N GLY A 32 -4.09 -7.85 29.23
CA GLY A 32 -4.90 -7.65 28.03
C GLY A 32 -6.19 -6.86 28.26
N LYS A 33 -6.36 -6.23 29.43
CA LYS A 33 -7.50 -5.35 29.70
C LYS A 33 -7.28 -3.99 29.03
N VAL A 34 -8.29 -3.48 28.34
CA VAL A 34 -8.25 -2.14 27.73
C VAL A 34 -8.28 -1.08 28.84
N ILE A 35 -7.22 -0.28 28.92
CA ILE A 35 -7.06 0.81 29.90
C ILE A 35 -6.95 2.19 29.27
N MET A 36 -6.77 2.26 27.93
CA MET A 36 -6.71 3.51 27.19
C MET A 36 -7.47 3.40 25.87
N ARG A 37 -8.27 4.40 25.55
CA ARG A 37 -8.89 4.61 24.24
C ARG A 37 -8.67 6.06 23.83
N GLN A 38 -7.98 6.27 22.74
CA GLN A 38 -7.69 7.63 22.26
C GLN A 38 -7.77 7.75 20.76
N GLN A 39 -8.23 8.90 20.31
CA GLN A 39 -8.13 9.35 18.93
C GLN A 39 -7.19 10.55 18.88
N LEU A 40 -6.11 10.42 18.12
CA LEU A 40 -5.09 11.45 17.99
C LEU A 40 -4.98 11.95 16.56
N SER A 41 -4.79 13.24 16.39
CA SER A 41 -4.37 13.80 15.10
C SER A 41 -2.92 13.46 14.83
N ARG A 42 -2.52 13.50 13.55
CA ARG A 42 -1.14 13.19 13.13
C ARG A 42 -0.09 14.01 13.90
N GLY A 43 -0.31 15.29 14.10
CA GLY A 43 0.64 16.15 14.82
C GLY A 43 0.71 15.91 16.34
N ARG A 44 -0.30 15.25 16.94
CA ARG A 44 -0.31 14.92 18.37
C ARG A 44 0.26 13.54 18.66
N LEU A 45 0.24 12.62 17.69
CA LEU A 45 0.68 11.23 17.88
C LEU A 45 2.11 11.15 18.40
N GLU A 46 3.07 11.78 17.72
CA GLU A 46 4.49 11.68 18.06
C GLU A 46 4.75 12.20 19.48
N ARG A 47 4.16 13.36 19.83
CA ARG A 47 4.29 13.92 21.18
C ARG A 47 3.70 13.00 22.24
N HIS A 48 2.53 12.43 21.96
CA HIS A 48 1.86 11.51 22.87
C HIS A 48 2.72 10.27 23.11
N MET A 49 3.17 9.63 22.04
CA MET A 49 3.97 8.40 22.10
C MET A 49 5.36 8.63 22.73
N ALA A 50 6.00 9.78 22.48
CA ALA A 50 7.28 10.11 23.08
C ALA A 50 7.21 10.28 24.61
N ASN A 51 6.03 10.60 25.17
CA ASN A 51 5.82 10.73 26.61
C ASN A 51 5.34 9.44 27.29
N LEU A 52 5.08 8.38 26.52
CA LEU A 52 4.72 7.07 27.08
C LEU A 52 5.97 6.24 27.36
N GLN A 53 5.89 5.41 28.39
CA GLN A 53 6.91 4.41 28.61
C GLN A 53 7.01 3.44 27.42
N PRO A 54 8.21 2.95 27.06
CA PRO A 54 8.38 1.97 26.00
C PRO A 54 7.47 0.76 26.19
N CYS A 55 6.68 0.45 25.17
CA CYS A 55 5.73 -0.66 25.19
C CYS A 55 5.69 -1.37 23.83
N LEU A 56 4.98 -2.49 23.75
CA LEU A 56 4.71 -3.17 22.47
C LEU A 56 3.67 -2.39 21.68
N VAL A 57 3.97 -2.05 20.42
CA VAL A 57 3.05 -1.32 19.53
C VAL A 57 2.76 -2.14 18.30
N GLY A 58 1.50 -2.56 18.13
CA GLY A 58 1.01 -3.18 16.91
C GLY A 58 0.45 -2.14 15.94
N ILE A 59 0.76 -2.29 14.66
CA ILE A 59 0.23 -1.44 13.58
C ILE A 59 -0.13 -2.34 12.40
N GLU A 60 -1.30 -2.12 11.77
CA GLU A 60 -1.60 -2.78 10.51
C GLU A 60 -0.69 -2.26 9.40
N ALA A 61 -0.09 -3.18 8.60
CA ALA A 61 0.80 -2.84 7.49
C ALA A 61 0.02 -2.20 6.33
N CYS A 62 -0.08 -0.88 6.35
CA CYS A 62 -0.76 -0.06 5.36
C CYS A 62 0.13 1.11 4.89
N ALA A 63 -0.42 2.00 4.07
CA ALA A 63 0.29 3.21 3.64
C ALA A 63 0.63 4.11 4.84
N GLY A 64 1.92 4.44 5.00
CA GLY A 64 2.44 5.23 6.13
C GLY A 64 2.90 4.43 7.34
N ALA A 65 2.54 3.13 7.46
CA ALA A 65 2.91 2.30 8.61
C ALA A 65 4.42 2.21 8.83
N HIS A 66 5.21 2.10 7.77
CA HIS A 66 6.67 2.06 7.87
C HIS A 66 7.27 3.37 8.42
N HIS A 67 6.73 4.53 8.00
CA HIS A 67 7.17 5.82 8.53
C HIS A 67 6.87 5.93 10.03
N ILE A 68 5.63 5.68 10.43
CA ILE A 68 5.23 5.71 11.84
C ILE A 68 6.02 4.67 12.63
N GLY A 69 6.20 3.46 12.09
CA GLY A 69 6.99 2.42 12.74
C GLY A 69 8.41 2.88 13.08
N ARG A 70 9.12 3.50 12.12
CA ARG A 70 10.47 4.04 12.38
C ARG A 70 10.47 5.14 13.45
N ARG A 71 9.47 6.05 13.40
CA ARG A 71 9.36 7.14 14.37
C ARG A 71 9.14 6.61 15.78
N LEU A 72 8.21 5.68 15.97
CA LEU A 72 7.91 5.11 17.27
C LEU A 72 9.04 4.22 17.80
N SER A 73 9.73 3.49 16.91
CA SER A 73 10.92 2.73 17.29
C SER A 73 12.05 3.65 17.80
N ALA A 74 12.18 4.85 17.23
CA ALA A 74 13.15 5.84 17.68
C ALA A 74 12.82 6.40 19.09
N PHE A 75 11.57 6.31 19.54
CA PHE A 75 11.15 6.63 20.93
C PHE A 75 11.33 5.45 21.88
N GLY A 76 11.88 4.32 21.42
CA GLY A 76 12.16 3.13 22.26
C GLY A 76 11.02 2.11 22.28
N HIS A 77 9.90 2.32 21.59
CA HIS A 77 8.82 1.33 21.52
C HIS A 77 9.22 0.11 20.69
N ASN A 78 8.72 -1.08 21.08
CA ASN A 78 8.83 -2.30 20.28
C ASN A 78 7.71 -2.33 19.24
N VAL A 79 7.97 -1.82 18.04
CA VAL A 79 6.94 -1.69 17.00
C VAL A 79 6.92 -2.89 16.09
N ARG A 80 5.73 -3.45 15.86
CA ARG A 80 5.49 -4.59 14.97
C ARG A 80 4.40 -4.29 13.96
N LEU A 81 4.70 -4.50 12.67
CA LEU A 81 3.73 -4.34 11.60
C LEU A 81 3.07 -5.69 11.29
N ILE A 82 1.72 -5.71 11.26
CA ILE A 82 0.93 -6.93 11.02
C ILE A 82 0.24 -6.83 9.67
N PRO A 83 0.35 -7.84 8.78
CA PRO A 83 -0.45 -7.89 7.55
C PRO A 83 -1.95 -7.85 7.87
N GLY A 84 -2.74 -7.02 7.16
CA GLY A 84 -4.17 -6.86 7.43
C GLY A 84 -4.97 -8.14 7.40
N GLN A 85 -4.56 -9.13 6.59
CA GLN A 85 -5.20 -10.46 6.57
C GLN A 85 -5.11 -11.20 7.91
N TYR A 86 -4.08 -10.94 8.73
CA TYR A 86 -3.90 -11.56 10.05
C TYR A 86 -4.55 -10.76 11.17
N VAL A 87 -4.95 -9.51 10.93
CA VAL A 87 -5.74 -8.70 11.89
C VAL A 87 -7.22 -9.04 11.78
N LYS A 88 -7.72 -9.33 10.57
CA LYS A 88 -9.14 -9.62 10.31
C LYS A 88 -9.80 -10.62 11.28
N PRO A 89 -9.18 -11.77 11.63
CA PRO A 89 -9.80 -12.75 12.54
C PRO A 89 -10.04 -12.23 13.96
N PHE A 90 -9.37 -11.16 14.37
CA PHE A 90 -9.48 -10.56 15.70
C PHE A 90 -10.54 -9.44 15.77
N ARG A 91 -11.12 -9.04 14.63
CA ARG A 91 -12.18 -8.03 14.60
C ARG A 91 -13.47 -8.58 15.17
N LYS A 92 -14.04 -7.89 16.15
CA LYS A 92 -15.30 -8.24 16.79
C LYS A 92 -16.42 -7.33 16.28
N GLY A 93 -17.37 -7.88 15.53
CA GLY A 93 -18.58 -7.18 15.08
C GLY A 93 -18.39 -6.21 13.92
N GLN A 94 -19.26 -5.20 13.81
CA GLN A 94 -19.23 -4.22 12.72
C GLN A 94 -17.99 -3.36 12.76
N LYS A 95 -17.54 -2.90 11.56
CA LYS A 95 -16.36 -2.06 11.39
C LYS A 95 -16.45 -0.76 12.20
N ASN A 96 -15.45 -0.56 13.07
CA ASN A 96 -15.25 0.65 13.85
C ASN A 96 -13.75 0.79 14.11
N ASP A 97 -13.21 1.97 13.93
CA ASP A 97 -11.77 2.26 14.01
C ASP A 97 -11.17 1.87 15.38
N TYR A 98 -11.91 2.01 16.48
CA TYR A 98 -11.46 1.52 17.79
C TYR A 98 -11.44 0.00 17.89
N ARG A 99 -12.40 -0.70 17.24
CA ARG A 99 -12.40 -2.16 17.20
C ARG A 99 -11.28 -2.68 16.30
N ASP A 100 -10.93 -1.95 15.25
CA ASP A 100 -9.77 -2.27 14.42
C ASP A 100 -8.47 -2.09 15.21
N ALA A 101 -8.34 -1.02 16.00
CA ALA A 101 -7.20 -0.82 16.90
C ALA A 101 -7.12 -1.89 18.02
N GLU A 102 -8.28 -2.31 18.57
CA GLU A 102 -8.35 -3.39 19.57
C GLU A 102 -7.92 -4.73 18.96
N ALA A 103 -8.40 -5.05 17.76
CA ALA A 103 -7.99 -6.25 17.03
C ALA A 103 -6.48 -6.30 16.76
N ILE A 104 -5.88 -5.15 16.43
CA ILE A 104 -4.43 -5.01 16.26
C ILE A 104 -3.70 -5.25 17.59
N ALA A 105 -4.21 -4.69 18.71
CA ALA A 105 -3.61 -4.88 20.03
C ALA A 105 -3.64 -6.35 20.49
N GLU A 106 -4.72 -7.08 20.19
CA GLU A 106 -4.80 -8.52 20.44
C GLU A 106 -3.88 -9.32 19.53
N ALA A 107 -3.86 -9.00 18.23
CA ALA A 107 -3.10 -9.73 17.23
C ALA A 107 -1.58 -9.63 17.48
N VAL A 108 -1.07 -8.45 17.87
CA VAL A 108 0.37 -8.23 18.05
C VAL A 108 0.99 -9.05 19.18
N GLN A 109 0.18 -9.48 20.13
CA GLN A 109 0.59 -10.28 21.30
C GLN A 109 0.72 -11.78 21.00
N ARG A 110 0.24 -12.24 19.83
CA ARG A 110 0.23 -13.67 19.53
C ARG A 110 1.62 -14.20 19.19
N PRO A 111 2.10 -15.28 19.84
CA PRO A 111 3.44 -15.82 19.62
C PRO A 111 3.70 -16.27 18.19
N THR A 112 2.65 -16.78 17.52
CA THR A 112 2.72 -17.31 16.14
C THR A 112 2.49 -16.27 15.05
N MET A 113 2.33 -14.98 15.43
CA MET A 113 2.06 -13.91 14.48
C MET A 113 3.27 -13.65 13.58
N ARG A 114 2.99 -13.54 12.27
CA ARG A 114 4.00 -13.16 11.28
C ARG A 114 3.97 -11.64 11.08
N PHE A 115 5.10 -11.01 11.31
CA PHE A 115 5.25 -9.56 11.19
C PHE A 115 5.91 -9.16 9.87
N VAL A 116 5.56 -7.98 9.38
CA VAL A 116 6.25 -7.34 8.26
C VAL A 116 7.43 -6.53 8.81
N PRO A 117 8.65 -6.72 8.31
CA PRO A 117 9.79 -5.90 8.72
C PRO A 117 9.54 -4.41 8.42
N ILE A 118 9.93 -3.54 9.35
CA ILE A 118 9.88 -2.10 9.11
C ILE A 118 10.97 -1.75 8.11
N LYS A 119 10.56 -1.24 6.94
CA LYS A 119 11.49 -0.87 5.87
C LYS A 119 12.20 0.44 6.18
N SER A 120 13.49 0.51 5.82
CA SER A 120 14.24 1.76 5.80
C SER A 120 13.69 2.73 4.74
N ALA A 121 14.15 3.99 4.76
CA ALA A 121 13.81 4.95 3.71
C ALA A 121 14.30 4.46 2.34
N GLU A 122 15.56 4.04 2.24
CA GLU A 122 16.16 3.50 1.01
C GLU A 122 15.40 2.29 0.45
N GLN A 123 14.95 1.35 1.31
CA GLN A 123 14.13 0.22 0.87
C GLN A 123 12.77 0.66 0.31
N LEU A 124 12.19 1.73 0.84
CA LEU A 124 10.94 2.29 0.30
C LEU A 124 11.16 3.00 -1.03
N ASP A 125 12.29 3.70 -1.20
CA ASP A 125 12.66 4.35 -2.46
C ASP A 125 12.85 3.30 -3.57
N LEU A 126 13.61 2.24 -3.30
CA LEU A 126 13.76 1.12 -4.22
C LEU A 126 12.41 0.47 -4.56
N GLN A 127 11.56 0.26 -3.55
CA GLN A 127 10.22 -0.27 -3.78
C GLN A 127 9.37 0.65 -4.67
N ALA A 128 9.47 1.97 -4.48
CA ALA A 128 8.76 2.95 -5.30
C ALA A 128 9.23 2.88 -6.76
N LEU A 129 10.54 2.86 -6.99
CA LEU A 129 11.13 2.72 -8.33
C LEU A 129 10.67 1.43 -9.02
N HIS A 130 10.73 0.29 -8.33
CA HIS A 130 10.24 -0.98 -8.89
C HIS A 130 8.74 -0.95 -9.22
N ARG A 131 7.91 -0.32 -8.39
CA ARG A 131 6.47 -0.19 -8.64
C ARG A 131 6.18 0.70 -9.83
N ILE A 132 6.89 1.83 -9.96
CA ILE A 132 6.77 2.74 -11.11
C ILE A 132 7.16 1.99 -12.38
N ARG A 133 8.35 1.36 -12.39
CA ARG A 133 8.83 0.57 -13.54
C ARG A 133 7.82 -0.52 -13.93
N SER A 134 7.31 -1.29 -12.98
CA SER A 134 6.35 -2.36 -13.26
C SER A 134 5.06 -1.80 -13.87
N ARG A 135 4.59 -0.65 -13.39
CA ARG A 135 3.40 0.02 -13.96
C ARG A 135 3.66 0.49 -15.39
N LEU A 136 4.80 1.12 -15.65
CA LEU A 136 5.15 1.62 -17.00
C LEU A 136 5.30 0.45 -17.98
N VAL A 137 5.96 -0.63 -17.60
CA VAL A 137 6.09 -1.85 -18.42
C VAL A 137 4.71 -2.47 -18.69
N GLY A 138 3.86 -2.56 -17.67
CA GLY A 138 2.50 -3.08 -17.81
C GLY A 138 1.65 -2.20 -18.74
N HIS A 139 1.73 -0.88 -18.62
CA HIS A 139 1.04 0.07 -19.47
C HIS A 139 1.50 -0.05 -20.94
N ARG A 140 2.83 -0.07 -21.17
CA ARG A 140 3.38 -0.31 -22.52
C ARG A 140 2.84 -1.61 -23.13
N THR A 141 2.84 -2.70 -22.36
CA THR A 141 2.35 -3.99 -22.82
C THR A 141 0.85 -3.93 -23.18
N ALA A 142 0.04 -3.24 -22.36
CA ALA A 142 -1.38 -3.05 -22.63
C ALA A 142 -1.62 -2.28 -23.93
N VAL A 143 -0.89 -1.19 -24.17
CA VAL A 143 -0.98 -0.40 -25.40
C VAL A 143 -0.59 -1.24 -26.64
N ILE A 144 0.50 -2.01 -26.55
CA ILE A 144 0.95 -2.92 -27.63
C ILE A 144 -0.13 -3.95 -27.95
N ASN A 145 -0.72 -4.57 -26.95
CA ASN A 145 -1.77 -5.57 -27.14
C ASN A 145 -3.04 -4.95 -27.73
N GLN A 146 -3.40 -3.75 -27.32
CA GLN A 146 -4.54 -3.01 -27.86
C GLN A 146 -4.33 -2.66 -29.34
N LEU A 147 -3.16 -2.16 -29.72
CA LEU A 147 -2.79 -1.89 -31.11
C LEU A 147 -2.88 -3.16 -31.97
N ARG A 148 -2.33 -4.26 -31.48
CA ARG A 148 -2.39 -5.55 -32.20
C ARG A 148 -3.83 -6.04 -32.40
N SER A 149 -4.68 -5.88 -31.37
CA SER A 149 -6.11 -6.21 -31.49
C SER A 149 -6.79 -5.35 -32.56
N PHE A 150 -6.55 -4.04 -32.57
CA PHE A 150 -7.14 -3.16 -33.61
C PHE A 150 -6.65 -3.49 -35.01
N LEU A 151 -5.36 -3.79 -35.19
CA LEU A 151 -4.84 -4.21 -36.48
C LEU A 151 -5.43 -5.55 -36.94
N LEU A 152 -5.64 -6.48 -36.00
CA LEU A 152 -6.26 -7.77 -36.29
C LEU A 152 -7.71 -7.63 -36.73
N GLU A 153 -8.50 -6.73 -36.13
CA GLU A 153 -9.86 -6.40 -36.59
C GLU A 153 -9.89 -5.82 -38.02
N CYS A 154 -8.78 -5.22 -38.47
CA CYS A 154 -8.59 -4.77 -39.85
C CYS A 154 -7.96 -5.82 -40.74
N GLY A 155 -7.86 -7.09 -40.31
CA GLY A 155 -7.25 -8.18 -41.07
C GLY A 155 -5.72 -8.13 -41.16
N VAL A 156 -5.06 -7.32 -40.31
CA VAL A 156 -3.60 -7.19 -40.27
C VAL A 156 -3.05 -7.96 -39.08
N ILE A 157 -2.35 -9.06 -39.38
CA ILE A 157 -1.73 -9.91 -38.35
C ILE A 157 -0.32 -9.41 -38.05
N VAL A 158 -0.07 -9.05 -36.80
CA VAL A 158 1.26 -8.64 -36.29
C VAL A 158 1.79 -9.71 -35.33
N PRO A 159 3.01 -10.25 -35.57
CA PRO A 159 3.62 -11.25 -34.71
C PRO A 159 3.79 -10.78 -33.25
N GLN A 160 3.97 -11.74 -32.34
CA GLN A 160 4.19 -11.43 -30.91
C GLN A 160 5.51 -10.72 -30.67
N GLY A 161 5.53 -9.87 -29.66
CA GLY A 161 6.69 -9.14 -29.15
C GLY A 161 6.69 -7.65 -29.50
N PRO A 162 7.17 -6.81 -28.58
CA PRO A 162 7.22 -5.35 -28.78
C PRO A 162 8.16 -4.92 -29.89
N ALA A 163 9.29 -5.63 -30.07
CA ALA A 163 10.25 -5.34 -31.13
C ALA A 163 9.65 -5.54 -32.53
N ARG A 164 8.91 -6.62 -32.73
CA ARG A 164 8.25 -6.91 -34.02
C ARG A 164 7.17 -5.88 -34.35
N LEU A 165 6.37 -5.47 -33.37
CA LEU A 165 5.40 -4.40 -33.60
C LEU A 165 6.10 -3.10 -34.01
N ARG A 166 7.18 -2.71 -33.31
CA ARG A 166 7.95 -1.49 -33.61
C ARG A 166 8.50 -1.51 -35.03
N GLU A 167 9.03 -2.66 -35.48
CA GLU A 167 9.59 -2.85 -36.79
C GLU A 167 8.54 -2.76 -37.90
N ILE A 168 7.38 -3.41 -37.71
CA ILE A 168 6.36 -3.57 -38.76
C ILE A 168 5.36 -2.41 -38.80
N LEU A 169 5.07 -1.79 -37.63
CA LEU A 169 4.01 -0.77 -37.56
C LEU A 169 4.14 0.38 -38.55
N PRO A 170 5.33 0.99 -38.79
CA PRO A 170 5.48 2.06 -39.76
C PRO A 170 5.05 1.65 -41.19
N SER A 171 5.46 0.48 -41.66
CA SER A 171 5.14 -0.06 -42.96
C SER A 171 3.66 -0.41 -43.08
N VAL A 172 3.07 -0.99 -42.04
CA VAL A 172 1.64 -1.30 -42.00
C VAL A 172 0.79 -0.02 -42.11
N LEU A 173 1.14 1.02 -41.33
CA LEU A 173 0.41 2.29 -41.37
C LEU A 173 0.53 3.02 -42.70
N ALA A 174 1.66 2.84 -43.41
CA ALA A 174 1.87 3.46 -44.75
C ALA A 174 1.22 2.70 -45.90
N GLN A 175 1.24 1.35 -45.84
CA GLN A 175 0.88 0.50 -46.98
C GLN A 175 -0.56 -0.05 -46.93
N ARG A 176 -1.16 -0.13 -45.73
CA ARG A 176 -2.48 -0.72 -45.54
C ARG A 176 -3.61 0.30 -45.41
N THR A 177 -3.52 1.38 -46.22
CA THR A 177 -4.58 2.39 -46.31
C THR A 177 -5.85 1.86 -46.99
N ASP A 178 -5.79 0.70 -47.63
CA ASP A 178 -6.90 -0.07 -48.16
C ASP A 178 -7.86 -0.58 -47.08
N VAL A 179 -7.35 -0.92 -45.93
CA VAL A 179 -8.13 -1.49 -44.79
C VAL A 179 -8.10 -0.63 -43.55
N LEU A 180 -7.10 0.25 -43.38
CA LEU A 180 -6.98 1.13 -42.22
C LEU A 180 -7.62 2.50 -42.53
N SER A 181 -8.58 2.91 -41.71
CA SER A 181 -9.15 4.25 -41.84
C SER A 181 -8.10 5.32 -41.47
N PRO A 182 -8.23 6.58 -41.99
CA PRO A 182 -7.32 7.67 -41.59
C PRO A 182 -7.27 7.93 -40.11
N ARG A 183 -8.35 7.59 -39.38
CA ARG A 183 -8.41 7.67 -37.90
C ARG A 183 -7.53 6.61 -37.25
N MET A 184 -7.58 5.37 -37.75
CA MET A 184 -6.72 4.27 -37.24
C MET A 184 -5.25 4.51 -37.52
N VAL A 185 -4.90 5.05 -38.68
CA VAL A 185 -3.51 5.44 -38.99
C VAL A 185 -3.00 6.48 -37.96
N ARG A 186 -3.80 7.52 -37.68
CA ARG A 186 -3.45 8.53 -36.67
C ARG A 186 -3.29 7.94 -35.28
N LEU A 187 -4.20 7.05 -34.86
CA LEU A 187 -4.11 6.37 -33.54
C LEU A 187 -2.85 5.50 -33.47
N GLY A 188 -2.56 4.72 -34.51
CA GLY A 188 -1.36 3.88 -34.55
C GLY A 188 -0.06 4.69 -34.55
N ALA A 189 -0.04 5.84 -35.24
CA ALA A 189 1.10 6.74 -35.24
C ALA A 189 1.33 7.41 -33.86
N GLY A 190 0.26 7.77 -33.14
CA GLY A 190 0.32 8.37 -31.81
C GLY A 190 0.64 7.39 -30.68
N ALA A 191 0.36 6.11 -30.89
CA ALA A 191 0.58 5.06 -29.90
C ALA A 191 1.94 4.36 -30.08
N ARG A 192 2.94 5.04 -30.68
CA ARG A 192 4.29 4.47 -30.86
C ARG A 192 4.87 3.99 -29.55
N PRO A 193 5.47 2.79 -29.50
CA PRO A 193 6.10 2.23 -28.29
C PRO A 193 7.43 2.92 -27.91
N ASP A 194 7.72 4.08 -28.49
CA ASP A 194 8.99 4.82 -28.34
C ASP A 194 9.02 5.72 -27.08
N CYS A 195 8.09 5.60 -26.15
CA CYS A 195 8.29 6.17 -24.83
C CYS A 195 9.49 5.44 -24.17
N GLU A 196 10.69 5.98 -24.41
CA GLU A 196 11.88 5.68 -23.61
C GLU A 196 11.53 6.00 -22.15
N VAL A 197 11.60 4.97 -21.28
CA VAL A 197 11.48 5.06 -19.84
C VAL A 197 12.82 4.69 -19.21
#